data_98f9497ad3ae603fc9a7a9a16d02405f
#
_entry.id   98f9497ad3ae603fc9a7a9a16d02405f
#
_cell.length_a   1.000
_cell.length_b   1.000
_cell.length_c   1.000
_cell.angle_alpha   90.00
_cell.angle_beta   90.00
_cell.angle_gamma   90.00
#
_symmetry.space_group_name_H-M   'P 1'
#
loop_
_entity.id
_entity.type
_entity.pdbx_description
1 polymer ?
#
loop_
_entity_poly.entity_id
_entity_poly.type
_entity_poly.pdbx_seq_one_letter_code
_entity_poly.pdbx_strand_id
1 'polypeptide(L)'
;DVTRESALLLSWLLYDEGLLGLPGNEVEGKLQEPARTGLLDLRSRHEEMKKEAEAIQIHMVHSLADGKGADLKVYLSGNPTNLGENAPRSLPAIFTGGRKQPFETEGSGRLELARSITSPEIPLTARVMVNRIWKGHFGFGIVRTTSNFGERGERPSHPELLDYLADKFIKNNWSMKWLHREIVLSSVYQQGNDHNAKALLKDPENRLLWKMNRRRLEIEPWRDAILAVTGELDLTIGGPALQLSDKNNRRR
;
A
#
# COMPACT_ATOMS: atom_id res chain seq x y z
N ASP A 1 12.36 -30.66 31.79
CA ASP A 1 11.63 -30.13 30.62
C ASP A 1 10.14 -30.17 30.91
N VAL A 2 9.60 -29.02 31.29
CA VAL A 2 8.13 -28.88 31.45
C VAL A 2 7.57 -28.72 30.03
N THR A 3 6.93 -29.75 29.52
CA THR A 3 6.23 -29.68 28.24
C THR A 3 5.03 -28.74 28.35
N ARG A 4 4.58 -28.14 27.24
CA ARG A 4 3.41 -27.27 27.18
C ARG A 4 2.17 -27.92 27.79
N GLU A 5 2.04 -29.23 27.67
CA GLU A 5 0.96 -30.04 28.23
C GLU A 5 1.04 -30.15 29.74
N SER A 6 2.25 -30.33 30.30
CA SER A 6 2.43 -30.35 31.75
C SER A 6 2.24 -28.97 32.39
N ALA A 7 2.55 -27.88 31.70
CA ALA A 7 2.26 -26.52 32.16
C ALA A 7 0.76 -26.23 32.15
N LEU A 8 -0.01 -26.71 31.17
CA LEU A 8 -1.47 -26.58 31.12
C LEU A 8 -2.14 -27.44 32.23
N LEU A 9 -1.65 -28.66 32.47
CA LEU A 9 -2.13 -29.52 33.55
C LEU A 9 -1.85 -28.89 34.92
N LEU A 10 -0.66 -28.31 35.14
CA LEU A 10 -0.31 -27.60 36.36
C LEU A 10 -1.14 -26.34 36.55
N SER A 11 -1.41 -25.57 35.51
CA SER A 11 -2.27 -24.39 35.58
C SER A 11 -3.70 -24.79 35.93
N TRP A 12 -4.23 -25.86 35.33
CA TRP A 12 -5.59 -26.37 35.64
C TRP A 12 -5.72 -26.96 37.05
N LEU A 13 -4.65 -27.56 37.59
CA LEU A 13 -4.61 -28.09 38.95
C LEU A 13 -4.50 -27.00 40.03
N LEU A 14 -3.85 -25.87 39.73
CA LEU A 14 -3.45 -24.85 40.72
C LEU A 14 -4.29 -23.56 40.68
N TYR A 15 -5.16 -23.36 39.68
CA TYR A 15 -6.06 -22.18 39.63
C TYR A 15 -7.30 -22.39 40.52
N ASP A 16 -7.93 -21.27 40.94
CA ASP A 16 -9.05 -21.20 41.91
C ASP A 16 -10.24 -22.11 41.59
N GLU A 17 -10.40 -22.54 40.33
CA GLU A 17 -11.41 -23.51 39.89
C GLU A 17 -10.83 -24.93 39.65
N GLY A 18 -9.56 -25.15 39.97
CA GLY A 18 -8.86 -26.42 39.76
C GLY A 18 -9.18 -27.46 40.85
N LEU A 19 -8.82 -28.73 40.59
CA LEU A 19 -9.12 -29.88 41.45
C LEU A 19 -8.61 -29.75 42.89
N LEU A 20 -7.64 -28.84 43.13
CA LEU A 20 -7.07 -28.63 44.49
C LEU A 20 -7.59 -27.37 45.18
N GLY A 21 -8.34 -26.48 44.49
CA GLY A 21 -9.09 -25.35 45.06
C GLY A 21 -8.39 -24.50 46.14
N LEU A 22 -7.06 -24.42 46.08
CA LEU A 22 -6.27 -23.67 47.06
C LEU A 22 -5.97 -22.26 46.53
N PRO A 23 -6.30 -21.19 47.29
CA PRO A 23 -5.87 -19.84 46.92
C PRO A 23 -4.36 -19.79 46.71
N GLY A 24 -3.92 -19.08 45.68
CA GLY A 24 -2.52 -19.07 45.23
C GLY A 24 -1.46 -18.71 46.28
N ASN A 25 -1.86 -17.97 47.33
CA ASN A 25 -1.05 -17.61 48.48
C ASN A 25 -0.94 -18.73 49.55
N GLU A 26 -1.88 -19.69 49.59
CA GLU A 26 -1.82 -20.82 50.51
C GLU A 26 -0.94 -21.97 49.99
N VAL A 27 -0.76 -22.09 48.68
CA VAL A 27 0.06 -23.12 48.05
C VAL A 27 1.53 -22.96 48.45
N GLU A 28 2.03 -21.74 48.57
CA GLU A 28 3.43 -21.46 48.93
C GLU A 28 3.78 -21.97 50.34
N GLY A 29 2.86 -21.84 51.27
CA GLY A 29 3.08 -22.29 52.64
C GLY A 29 3.08 -23.82 52.81
N LYS A 30 2.55 -24.56 51.85
CA LYS A 30 2.42 -26.04 51.89
C LYS A 30 3.51 -26.74 51.07
N LEU A 31 4.26 -26.02 50.22
CA LEU A 31 5.34 -26.58 49.43
C LEU A 31 6.62 -26.72 50.25
N GLN A 32 7.29 -27.86 50.11
CA GLN A 32 8.63 -28.08 50.64
C GLN A 32 9.70 -27.59 49.68
N GLU A 33 10.89 -27.25 50.21
CA GLU A 33 12.07 -26.96 49.39
C GLU A 33 12.52 -28.24 48.66
N PRO A 34 12.89 -28.18 47.34
CA PRO A 34 13.16 -26.97 46.48
C PRO A 34 11.93 -26.47 45.66
N ALA A 35 10.78 -27.09 45.78
CA ALA A 35 9.61 -26.74 44.97
C ALA A 35 9.11 -25.30 45.26
N ARG A 36 9.22 -24.86 46.54
CA ARG A 36 8.85 -23.51 46.93
C ARG A 36 9.74 -22.47 46.25
N THR A 37 11.06 -22.68 46.27
CA THR A 37 12.03 -21.78 45.58
C THR A 37 11.78 -21.74 44.07
N GLY A 38 11.48 -22.89 43.45
CA GLY A 38 11.12 -22.96 42.04
C GLY A 38 9.86 -22.18 41.68
N LEU A 39 8.82 -22.25 42.54
CA LEU A 39 7.58 -21.49 42.32
C LEU A 39 7.81 -19.97 42.41
N LEU A 40 8.59 -19.53 43.40
CA LEU A 40 8.94 -18.10 43.55
C LEU A 40 9.75 -17.56 42.37
N ASP A 41 10.71 -18.33 41.84
CA ASP A 41 11.46 -17.99 40.65
C ASP A 41 10.57 -17.88 39.39
N LEU A 42 9.67 -18.82 39.20
CA LEU A 42 8.69 -18.80 38.10
C LEU A 42 7.74 -17.60 38.20
N ARG A 43 7.29 -17.23 39.41
CA ARG A 43 6.47 -16.03 39.57
C ARG A 43 7.24 -14.74 39.27
N SER A 44 8.49 -14.65 39.75
CA SER A 44 9.34 -13.51 39.44
C SER A 44 9.53 -13.33 37.95
N ARG A 45 9.84 -14.42 37.23
CA ARG A 45 9.96 -14.41 35.78
C ARG A 45 8.66 -14.07 35.06
N HIS A 46 7.53 -14.58 35.57
CA HIS A 46 6.21 -14.25 35.01
C HIS A 46 5.90 -12.77 35.15
N GLU A 47 6.18 -12.16 36.30
CA GLU A 47 5.97 -10.73 36.52
C GLU A 47 6.93 -9.87 35.66
N GLU A 48 8.18 -10.31 35.47
CA GLU A 48 9.11 -9.65 34.56
C GLU A 48 8.61 -9.70 33.12
N MET A 49 8.23 -10.88 32.63
CA MET A 49 7.67 -11.05 31.28
C MET A 49 6.36 -10.26 31.09
N LYS A 50 5.54 -10.17 32.13
CA LYS A 50 4.31 -9.38 32.09
C LYS A 50 4.62 -7.88 31.95
N LYS A 51 5.59 -7.38 32.73
CA LYS A 51 6.06 -5.99 32.60
C LYS A 51 6.66 -5.71 31.22
N GLU A 52 7.46 -6.63 30.68
CA GLU A 52 7.99 -6.51 29.33
C GLU A 52 6.87 -6.50 28.28
N ALA A 53 5.88 -7.38 28.43
CA ALA A 53 4.72 -7.44 27.53
C ALA A 53 3.86 -6.15 27.60
N GLU A 54 3.65 -5.60 28.79
CA GLU A 54 2.94 -4.33 28.99
C GLU A 54 3.72 -3.12 28.43
N ALA A 55 5.04 -3.20 28.40
CA ALA A 55 5.90 -2.18 27.81
C ALA A 55 5.91 -2.21 26.27
N ILE A 56 5.47 -3.32 25.65
CA ILE A 56 5.36 -3.43 24.19
C ILE A 56 4.18 -2.58 23.71
N GLN A 57 4.51 -1.45 23.10
CA GLN A 57 3.52 -0.59 22.45
C GLN A 57 3.08 -1.23 21.14
N ILE A 58 1.96 -1.94 21.15
CA ILE A 58 1.36 -2.50 19.94
C ILE A 58 0.73 -1.37 19.15
N HIS A 59 1.35 -1.02 18.03
CA HIS A 59 0.76 -0.05 17.10
C HIS A 59 -0.43 -0.68 16.39
N MET A 60 -1.63 -0.23 16.74
CA MET A 60 -2.87 -0.67 16.08
C MET A 60 -3.04 0.10 14.77
N VAL A 61 -3.32 -0.62 13.70
CA VAL A 61 -3.66 -0.03 12.40
C VAL A 61 -5.05 -0.48 11.98
N HIS A 62 -5.78 0.42 11.33
CA HIS A 62 -7.03 0.05 10.70
C HIS A 62 -6.76 -0.84 9.51
N SER A 63 -7.38 -2.01 9.47
CA SER A 63 -7.29 -2.94 8.34
C SER A 63 -8.66 -3.47 7.96
N LEU A 64 -8.76 -4.02 6.75
CA LEU A 64 -9.97 -4.67 6.27
C LEU A 64 -9.79 -6.19 6.39
N ALA A 65 -10.69 -6.82 7.11
CA ALA A 65 -10.85 -8.27 7.04
C ALA A 65 -11.79 -8.63 5.89
N ASP A 66 -11.59 -9.78 5.29
CA ASP A 66 -12.55 -10.27 4.30
C ASP A 66 -13.82 -10.77 5.00
N GLY A 67 -14.95 -10.59 4.32
CA GLY A 67 -16.27 -10.97 4.81
C GLY A 67 -17.03 -11.83 3.79
N LYS A 68 -18.19 -12.31 4.19
CA LYS A 68 -19.10 -12.98 3.24
C LYS A 68 -19.54 -11.98 2.20
N GLY A 69 -19.30 -12.31 0.94
CA GLY A 69 -19.78 -11.52 -0.18
C GLY A 69 -21.24 -11.85 -0.50
N ALA A 70 -21.98 -10.86 -0.99
CA ALA A 70 -23.30 -11.06 -1.54
C ALA A 70 -23.41 -10.40 -2.92
N ASP A 71 -24.05 -11.09 -3.84
CA ASP A 71 -24.37 -10.50 -5.14
C ASP A 71 -25.59 -9.61 -4.99
N LEU A 72 -25.54 -8.45 -5.62
CA LEU A 72 -26.64 -7.49 -5.61
C LEU A 72 -27.53 -7.69 -6.84
N LYS A 73 -28.75 -7.18 -6.76
CA LYS A 73 -29.64 -7.07 -7.92
C LYS A 73 -29.44 -5.74 -8.62
N VAL A 74 -29.72 -5.72 -9.91
CA VAL A 74 -29.73 -4.48 -10.69
C VAL A 74 -30.85 -3.58 -10.18
N TYR A 75 -30.55 -2.32 -9.87
CA TYR A 75 -31.56 -1.32 -9.53
C TYR A 75 -32.12 -0.72 -10.80
N LEU A 76 -33.35 -1.10 -11.17
CA LEU A 76 -34.02 -0.60 -12.37
C LEU A 76 -34.23 0.92 -12.23
N SER A 77 -33.76 1.67 -13.23
CA SER A 77 -33.77 3.14 -13.23
C SER A 77 -33.12 3.78 -12.01
N GLY A 78 -32.17 3.07 -11.37
CA GLY A 78 -31.49 3.55 -10.17
C GLY A 78 -32.32 3.50 -8.88
N ASN A 79 -33.52 2.93 -8.93
CA ASN A 79 -34.40 2.84 -7.77
C ASN A 79 -34.09 1.59 -6.93
N PRO A 80 -33.64 1.72 -5.67
CA PRO A 80 -33.28 0.60 -4.80
C PRO A 80 -34.48 -0.29 -4.40
N THR A 81 -35.72 0.18 -4.57
CA THR A 81 -36.92 -0.61 -4.30
C THR A 81 -37.43 -1.38 -5.53
N ASN A 82 -36.96 -1.02 -6.73
CA ASN A 82 -37.30 -1.68 -7.97
C ASN A 82 -36.15 -2.56 -8.45
N LEU A 83 -36.15 -3.83 -8.05
CA LEU A 83 -35.04 -4.76 -8.23
C LEU A 83 -35.25 -5.59 -9.50
N GLY A 84 -34.25 -5.63 -10.35
CA GLY A 84 -34.14 -6.47 -11.53
C GLY A 84 -33.42 -7.78 -11.29
N GLU A 85 -32.70 -8.26 -12.29
CA GLU A 85 -31.92 -9.50 -12.26
C GLU A 85 -30.75 -9.44 -11.29
N ASN A 86 -30.25 -10.59 -10.86
CA ASN A 86 -29.02 -10.68 -10.10
C ASN A 86 -27.82 -10.19 -10.93
N ALA A 87 -27.00 -9.35 -10.33
CA ALA A 87 -25.73 -8.88 -10.87
C ALA A 87 -24.58 -9.55 -10.09
N PRO A 88 -24.06 -10.67 -10.56
CA PRO A 88 -22.95 -11.33 -9.90
C PRO A 88 -21.74 -10.42 -9.92
N ARG A 89 -20.94 -10.48 -8.85
CA ARG A 89 -19.67 -9.73 -8.74
C ARG A 89 -18.75 -10.17 -9.85
N SER A 90 -18.41 -9.26 -10.74
CA SER A 90 -17.58 -9.52 -11.93
C SER A 90 -16.91 -8.23 -12.40
N LEU A 91 -15.94 -8.36 -13.29
CA LEU A 91 -15.50 -7.21 -14.06
C LEU A 91 -16.57 -6.76 -15.06
N PRO A 92 -16.61 -5.47 -15.41
CA PRO A 92 -17.41 -5.01 -16.55
C PRO A 92 -17.06 -5.80 -17.83
N ALA A 93 -18.08 -6.19 -18.59
CA ALA A 93 -17.92 -7.04 -19.77
C ALA A 93 -16.97 -6.48 -20.83
N ILE A 94 -16.77 -5.17 -20.86
CA ILE A 94 -15.80 -4.50 -21.76
C ILE A 94 -14.36 -4.99 -21.55
N PHE A 95 -13.99 -5.39 -20.32
CA PHE A 95 -12.65 -5.90 -20.01
C PHE A 95 -12.50 -7.40 -20.23
N THR A 96 -13.60 -8.11 -20.44
CA THR A 96 -13.64 -9.57 -20.60
C THR A 96 -14.10 -9.99 -22.00
N GLY A 97 -13.95 -9.10 -22.99
CA GLY A 97 -14.36 -9.38 -24.36
C GLY A 97 -15.88 -9.59 -24.54
N GLY A 98 -16.68 -8.87 -23.76
CA GLY A 98 -18.15 -8.93 -23.83
C GLY A 98 -18.77 -10.06 -22.98
N ARG A 99 -17.99 -10.85 -22.29
CA ARG A 99 -18.47 -11.96 -21.45
C ARG A 99 -18.61 -11.53 -20.00
N LYS A 100 -19.73 -11.86 -19.36
CA LYS A 100 -19.86 -11.77 -17.90
C LYS A 100 -19.11 -12.95 -17.28
N GLN A 101 -18.06 -12.69 -16.54
CA GLN A 101 -17.27 -13.70 -15.81
C GLN A 101 -17.40 -13.41 -14.31
N PRO A 102 -18.32 -14.09 -13.61
CA PRO A 102 -18.44 -13.96 -12.17
C PRO A 102 -17.15 -14.36 -11.45
N PHE A 103 -16.85 -13.71 -10.34
CA PHE A 103 -15.76 -14.14 -9.49
C PHE A 103 -16.14 -15.44 -8.77
N GLU A 104 -15.35 -16.47 -8.95
CA GLU A 104 -15.50 -17.75 -8.24
C GLU A 104 -14.86 -17.62 -6.86
N THR A 105 -15.64 -17.18 -5.86
CA THR A 105 -15.17 -16.98 -4.50
C THR A 105 -16.29 -17.08 -3.48
N GLU A 106 -15.98 -17.67 -2.32
CA GLU A 106 -16.87 -17.66 -1.15
C GLU A 106 -16.74 -16.34 -0.35
N GLY A 107 -15.67 -15.58 -0.58
CA GLY A 107 -15.37 -14.32 0.08
C GLY A 107 -16.04 -13.10 -0.55
N SER A 108 -15.53 -11.92 -0.25
CA SER A 108 -16.05 -10.65 -0.78
C SER A 108 -15.81 -10.42 -2.27
N GLY A 109 -14.87 -11.13 -2.90
CA GLY A 109 -14.42 -10.91 -4.28
C GLY A 109 -13.38 -9.78 -4.45
N ARG A 110 -12.93 -9.16 -3.36
CA ARG A 110 -11.92 -8.09 -3.43
C ARG A 110 -10.58 -8.57 -3.95
N LEU A 111 -10.17 -9.78 -3.55
CA LEU A 111 -8.92 -10.38 -4.02
C LEU A 111 -8.96 -10.69 -5.51
N GLU A 112 -10.06 -11.25 -5.97
CA GLU A 112 -10.32 -11.57 -7.38
C GLU A 112 -10.35 -10.28 -8.22
N LEU A 113 -11.00 -9.23 -7.71
CA LEU A 113 -11.00 -7.91 -8.33
C LEU A 113 -9.58 -7.34 -8.42
N ALA A 114 -8.80 -7.39 -7.33
CA ALA A 114 -7.43 -6.91 -7.32
C ALA A 114 -6.54 -7.64 -8.33
N ARG A 115 -6.63 -8.98 -8.37
CA ARG A 115 -5.92 -9.82 -9.35
C ARG A 115 -6.33 -9.48 -10.79
N SER A 116 -7.60 -9.27 -11.02
CA SER A 116 -8.12 -8.92 -12.34
C SER A 116 -7.63 -7.55 -12.80
N ILE A 117 -7.66 -6.53 -11.93
CA ILE A 117 -7.19 -5.17 -12.25
C ILE A 117 -5.68 -5.16 -12.57
N THR A 118 -4.91 -6.04 -11.94
CA THR A 118 -3.46 -6.16 -12.18
C THR A 118 -3.08 -7.23 -13.20
N SER A 119 -4.08 -7.86 -13.83
CA SER A 119 -3.82 -8.86 -14.88
C SER A 119 -3.17 -8.22 -16.11
N PRO A 120 -2.18 -8.90 -16.74
CA PRO A 120 -1.64 -8.48 -18.02
C PRO A 120 -2.68 -8.36 -19.14
N GLU A 121 -3.80 -9.06 -19.03
CA GLU A 121 -4.92 -9.00 -19.97
C GLU A 121 -5.68 -7.67 -19.92
N ILE A 122 -5.49 -6.88 -18.85
CA ILE A 122 -6.08 -5.55 -18.67
C ILE A 122 -4.98 -4.48 -18.65
N PRO A 123 -4.40 -4.14 -19.81
CA PRO A 123 -3.24 -3.24 -19.89
C PRO A 123 -3.57 -1.79 -19.50
N LEU A 124 -4.86 -1.45 -19.36
CA LEU A 124 -5.28 -0.09 -19.01
C LEU A 124 -4.73 0.36 -17.67
N THR A 125 -4.71 -0.50 -16.66
CA THR A 125 -4.17 -0.17 -15.34
C THR A 125 -2.70 0.22 -15.42
N ALA A 126 -1.90 -0.55 -16.14
CA ALA A 126 -0.48 -0.26 -16.32
C ALA A 126 -0.28 1.05 -17.09
N ARG A 127 -1.04 1.29 -18.17
CA ARG A 127 -0.98 2.55 -18.95
C ARG A 127 -1.33 3.76 -18.09
N VAL A 128 -2.36 3.67 -17.27
CA VAL A 128 -2.75 4.77 -16.35
C VAL A 128 -1.66 5.04 -15.33
N MET A 129 -1.08 4.00 -14.72
CA MET A 129 0.00 4.16 -13.74
C MET A 129 1.25 4.77 -14.37
N VAL A 130 1.69 4.25 -15.51
CA VAL A 130 2.81 4.80 -16.28
C VAL A 130 2.58 6.26 -16.61
N ASN A 131 1.39 6.60 -17.10
CA ASN A 131 1.06 7.98 -17.46
C ASN A 131 1.07 8.94 -16.26
N ARG A 132 0.63 8.49 -15.08
CA ARG A 132 0.68 9.28 -13.84
C ARG A 132 2.11 9.50 -13.37
N ILE A 133 2.96 8.47 -13.42
CA ILE A 133 4.38 8.58 -13.07
C ILE A 133 5.09 9.48 -14.07
N TRP A 134 4.83 9.32 -15.37
CA TRP A 134 5.33 10.19 -16.42
C TRP A 134 4.97 11.65 -16.19
N LYS A 135 3.70 11.94 -15.87
CA LYS A 135 3.26 13.29 -15.49
C LYS A 135 4.04 13.83 -14.29
N GLY A 136 4.34 12.97 -13.31
CA GLY A 136 5.18 13.33 -12.16
C GLY A 136 6.56 13.84 -12.59
N HIS A 137 7.14 13.31 -13.64
CA HIS A 137 8.45 13.71 -14.16
C HIS A 137 8.40 14.90 -15.12
N PHE A 138 7.47 14.91 -16.07
CA PHE A 138 7.43 15.88 -17.16
C PHE A 138 6.40 17.02 -16.98
N GLY A 139 5.55 16.95 -15.96
CA GLY A 139 4.47 17.92 -15.71
C GLY A 139 3.17 17.58 -16.42
N PHE A 140 3.24 16.97 -17.60
CA PHE A 140 2.10 16.49 -18.37
C PHE A 140 2.24 15.00 -18.64
N GLY A 141 1.10 14.29 -18.68
CA GLY A 141 1.07 12.89 -19.09
C GLY A 141 1.26 12.75 -20.59
N ILE A 142 1.65 11.55 -21.04
CA ILE A 142 1.60 11.14 -22.45
C ILE A 142 0.15 11.27 -22.94
N VAL A 143 -0.81 10.92 -22.10
CA VAL A 143 -2.22 11.30 -22.18
C VAL A 143 -2.45 12.46 -21.21
N ARG A 144 -2.77 13.65 -21.72
CA ARG A 144 -2.93 14.85 -20.88
C ARG A 144 -4.15 14.77 -19.96
N THR A 145 -5.23 14.15 -20.42
CA THR A 145 -6.43 13.88 -19.62
C THR A 145 -6.22 12.70 -18.67
N THR A 146 -5.37 12.86 -17.67
CA THR A 146 -4.89 11.79 -16.79
C THR A 146 -5.98 11.03 -16.03
N SER A 147 -7.15 11.64 -15.85
CA SER A 147 -8.33 11.04 -15.21
C SER A 147 -9.34 10.50 -16.23
N ASN A 148 -9.07 10.63 -17.52
CA ASN A 148 -9.96 10.16 -18.56
C ASN A 148 -9.15 9.52 -19.70
N PHE A 149 -9.13 8.19 -19.71
CA PHE A 149 -8.52 7.34 -20.73
C PHE A 149 -9.55 6.72 -21.69
N GLY A 150 -10.81 7.13 -21.59
CA GLY A 150 -11.89 6.70 -22.45
C GLY A 150 -12.00 7.53 -23.74
N GLU A 151 -13.09 7.32 -24.50
CA GLU A 151 -13.34 7.98 -25.81
C GLU A 151 -13.35 9.52 -25.74
N ARG A 152 -13.74 10.08 -24.59
CA ARG A 152 -13.75 11.53 -24.34
C ARG A 152 -12.41 12.08 -23.85
N GLY A 153 -11.40 11.22 -23.68
CA GLY A 153 -10.06 11.62 -23.31
C GLY A 153 -9.22 12.02 -24.54
N GLU A 154 -8.12 12.72 -24.29
CA GLU A 154 -7.15 12.97 -25.34
C GLU A 154 -6.42 11.68 -25.73
N ARG A 155 -6.05 11.60 -27.01
CA ARG A 155 -5.17 10.54 -27.50
C ARG A 155 -3.75 10.73 -26.96
N PRO A 156 -3.01 9.66 -26.69
CA PRO A 156 -1.63 9.76 -26.29
C PRO A 156 -0.78 10.45 -27.36
N SER A 157 0.13 11.35 -26.95
CA SER A 157 1.08 11.99 -27.87
C SER A 157 2.08 10.99 -28.45
N HIS A 158 2.42 9.96 -27.68
CA HIS A 158 3.37 8.90 -28.04
C HIS A 158 2.77 7.54 -27.66
N PRO A 159 1.86 6.97 -28.46
CA PRO A 159 1.15 5.74 -28.13
C PRO A 159 2.09 4.54 -27.94
N GLU A 160 3.04 4.38 -28.84
CA GLU A 160 4.02 3.28 -28.79
C GLU A 160 4.90 3.33 -27.53
N LEU A 161 5.30 4.54 -27.11
CA LEU A 161 6.06 4.73 -25.86
C LEU A 161 5.23 4.35 -24.65
N LEU A 162 3.95 4.76 -24.61
CA LEU A 162 3.05 4.41 -23.52
C LEU A 162 2.87 2.90 -23.42
N ASP A 163 2.71 2.23 -24.56
CA ASP A 163 2.53 0.77 -24.61
C ASP A 163 3.81 0.03 -24.23
N TYR A 164 4.97 0.50 -24.71
CA TYR A 164 6.27 -0.04 -24.33
C TYR A 164 6.49 0.04 -22.82
N LEU A 165 6.30 1.22 -22.24
CA LEU A 165 6.50 1.42 -20.80
C LEU A 165 5.50 0.59 -19.98
N ALA A 166 4.25 0.49 -20.41
CA ALA A 166 3.23 -0.31 -19.72
C ALA A 166 3.57 -1.82 -19.75
N ASP A 167 3.96 -2.35 -20.91
CA ASP A 167 4.39 -3.75 -21.06
C ASP A 167 5.60 -4.06 -20.16
N LYS A 168 6.63 -3.20 -20.23
CA LYS A 168 7.83 -3.35 -19.42
C LYS A 168 7.55 -3.19 -17.92
N PHE A 169 6.65 -2.31 -17.53
CA PHE A 169 6.25 -2.13 -16.14
C PHE A 169 5.61 -3.40 -15.56
N ILE A 170 4.72 -4.05 -16.32
CA ILE A 170 4.14 -5.34 -15.95
C ILE A 170 5.24 -6.40 -15.85
N LYS A 171 6.10 -6.53 -16.86
CA LYS A 171 7.19 -7.52 -16.92
C LYS A 171 8.24 -7.35 -15.83
N ASN A 172 8.39 -6.14 -15.29
CA ASN A 172 9.25 -5.85 -14.13
C ASN A 172 8.47 -5.89 -12.81
N ASN A 173 7.43 -6.72 -12.71
CA ASN A 173 6.63 -6.95 -11.50
C ASN A 173 6.07 -5.64 -10.89
N TRP A 174 5.58 -4.74 -11.71
CA TRP A 174 5.00 -3.46 -11.28
C TRP A 174 5.97 -2.61 -10.45
N SER A 175 7.26 -2.70 -10.71
CA SER A 175 8.30 -1.98 -9.97
C SER A 175 8.30 -0.49 -10.33
N MET A 176 7.75 0.33 -9.44
CA MET A 176 7.79 1.79 -9.59
C MET A 176 9.24 2.31 -9.63
N LYS A 177 10.15 1.72 -8.84
CA LYS A 177 11.58 2.09 -8.86
C LYS A 177 12.23 1.84 -10.21
N TRP A 178 11.91 0.70 -10.86
CA TRP A 178 12.36 0.43 -12.21
C TRP A 178 11.85 1.49 -13.18
N LEU A 179 10.57 1.81 -13.16
CA LEU A 179 9.97 2.78 -14.07
C LEU A 179 10.55 4.19 -13.88
N HIS A 180 10.73 4.64 -12.63
CA HIS A 180 11.42 5.91 -12.36
C HIS A 180 12.83 5.90 -12.93
N ARG A 181 13.60 4.84 -12.74
CA ARG A 181 14.97 4.70 -13.25
C ARG A 181 15.00 4.76 -14.78
N GLU A 182 14.10 4.04 -15.44
CA GLU A 182 13.98 4.04 -16.91
C GLU A 182 13.72 5.44 -17.46
N ILE A 183 12.81 6.18 -16.83
CA ILE A 183 12.47 7.54 -17.23
C ILE A 183 13.65 8.49 -17.01
N VAL A 184 14.26 8.51 -15.83
CA VAL A 184 15.31 9.51 -15.52
C VAL A 184 16.63 9.27 -16.25
N LEU A 185 16.90 8.02 -16.68
CA LEU A 185 18.04 7.68 -17.48
C LEU A 185 17.83 7.92 -18.99
N SER A 186 16.59 8.22 -19.40
CA SER A 186 16.30 8.50 -20.81
C SER A 186 16.91 9.82 -21.27
N SER A 187 17.33 9.89 -22.52
CA SER A 187 17.84 11.15 -23.12
C SER A 187 16.78 12.26 -23.12
N VAL A 188 15.50 11.90 -23.20
CA VAL A 188 14.38 12.85 -23.14
C VAL A 188 14.31 13.55 -21.77
N TYR A 189 14.58 12.83 -20.68
CA TYR A 189 14.60 13.43 -19.35
C TYR A 189 15.86 14.27 -19.10
N GLN A 190 17.00 13.84 -19.68
CA GLN A 190 18.30 14.48 -19.50
C GLN A 190 18.55 15.66 -20.44
N GLN A 191 17.63 15.93 -21.35
CA GLN A 191 17.76 17.06 -22.28
C GLN A 191 17.63 18.41 -21.55
N GLY A 192 18.28 19.43 -22.10
CA GLY A 192 18.20 20.81 -21.63
C GLY A 192 16.83 21.45 -21.90
N ASN A 193 16.72 22.71 -21.51
CA ASN A 193 15.53 23.53 -21.75
C ASN A 193 15.81 24.72 -22.71
N ASP A 194 16.83 24.60 -23.53
CA ASP A 194 17.27 25.65 -24.47
C ASP A 194 16.17 26.01 -25.45
N HIS A 195 16.20 27.30 -25.86
CA HIS A 195 15.23 27.83 -26.79
C HIS A 195 15.59 27.44 -28.23
N ASN A 196 14.62 26.81 -28.92
CA ASN A 196 14.72 26.52 -30.34
C ASN A 196 13.49 27.12 -31.06
N ALA A 197 13.71 28.20 -31.80
CA ALA A 197 12.63 28.92 -32.47
C ALA A 197 11.90 28.08 -33.53
N LYS A 198 12.61 27.18 -34.24
CA LYS A 198 11.99 26.30 -35.24
C LYS A 198 11.11 25.23 -34.59
N ALA A 199 11.55 24.66 -33.45
CA ALA A 199 10.77 23.69 -32.69
C ALA A 199 9.56 24.36 -32.05
N LEU A 200 9.73 25.56 -31.52
CA LEU A 200 8.62 26.34 -30.90
C LEU A 200 7.50 26.64 -31.91
N LEU A 201 7.85 26.95 -33.16
CA LEU A 201 6.87 27.18 -34.23
C LEU A 201 6.08 25.91 -34.59
N LYS A 202 6.71 24.74 -34.51
CA LYS A 202 6.06 23.46 -34.83
C LYS A 202 5.27 22.86 -33.68
N ASP A 203 5.78 23.00 -32.49
CA ASP A 203 5.18 22.45 -31.26
C ASP A 203 5.31 23.43 -30.09
N PRO A 204 4.49 24.48 -30.07
CA PRO A 204 4.56 25.54 -29.06
C PRO A 204 4.24 25.02 -27.64
N GLU A 205 3.44 23.97 -27.53
CA GLU A 205 3.05 23.36 -26.26
C GLU A 205 4.04 22.28 -25.78
N ASN A 206 5.12 22.05 -26.51
CA ASN A 206 6.12 21.01 -26.22
C ASN A 206 5.48 19.61 -26.01
N ARG A 207 4.48 19.27 -26.84
CA ARG A 207 3.81 17.96 -26.78
C ARG A 207 4.71 16.81 -27.20
N LEU A 208 5.66 17.10 -28.08
CA LEU A 208 6.65 16.14 -28.60
C LEU A 208 7.94 16.12 -27.77
N LEU A 209 7.98 16.87 -26.68
CA LEU A 209 9.11 16.89 -25.72
C LEU A 209 10.45 17.23 -26.40
N TRP A 210 10.46 18.28 -27.25
CA TRP A 210 11.71 18.75 -27.91
C TRP A 210 12.65 19.49 -26.94
N LYS A 211 12.19 19.80 -25.72
CA LYS A 211 12.99 20.31 -24.60
C LYS A 211 12.42 19.82 -23.27
N MET A 212 13.20 19.88 -22.20
CA MET A 212 12.67 19.63 -20.84
C MET A 212 11.74 20.76 -20.41
N ASN A 213 10.59 20.40 -19.83
CA ASN A 213 9.66 21.37 -19.28
C ASN A 213 10.21 22.00 -17.99
N ARG A 214 10.12 23.34 -17.88
CA ARG A 214 10.43 24.02 -16.63
C ARG A 214 9.32 23.75 -15.61
N ARG A 215 9.73 23.32 -14.41
CA ARG A 215 8.81 23.07 -13.31
C ARG A 215 9.30 23.76 -12.04
N ARG A 216 8.37 24.29 -11.28
CA ARG A 216 8.65 24.71 -9.90
C ARG A 216 8.72 23.47 -9.03
N LEU A 217 9.65 23.44 -8.09
CA LEU A 217 9.65 22.46 -7.02
C LEU A 217 8.46 22.74 -6.09
N GLU A 218 7.84 21.69 -5.61
CA GLU A 218 6.91 21.74 -4.50
C GLU A 218 7.66 22.09 -3.22
N ILE A 219 6.96 22.49 -2.17
CA ILE A 219 7.60 23.01 -0.96
C ILE A 219 8.46 21.95 -0.26
N GLU A 220 8.01 20.69 -0.26
CA GLU A 220 8.73 19.59 0.38
C GLU A 220 10.07 19.29 -0.32
N PRO A 221 10.14 19.01 -1.65
CA PRO A 221 11.40 18.85 -2.35
C PRO A 221 12.31 20.08 -2.30
N TRP A 222 11.74 21.29 -2.28
CA TRP A 222 12.51 22.54 -2.14
C TRP A 222 13.20 22.60 -0.77
N ARG A 223 12.43 22.32 0.28
CA ARG A 223 12.95 22.25 1.66
C ARG A 223 14.03 21.16 1.81
N ASP A 224 13.76 19.96 1.28
CA ASP A 224 14.71 18.85 1.30
C ASP A 224 16.03 19.21 0.59
N ALA A 225 15.93 19.93 -0.54
CA ALA A 225 17.11 20.42 -1.25
C ALA A 225 17.94 21.40 -0.40
N ILE A 226 17.30 22.32 0.34
CA ILE A 226 17.99 23.23 1.24
C ILE A 226 18.69 22.46 2.37
N LEU A 227 17.96 21.56 3.04
CA LEU A 227 18.51 20.76 4.13
C LEU A 227 19.67 19.84 3.65
N ALA A 228 19.58 19.32 2.43
CA ALA A 228 20.64 18.52 1.84
C ALA A 228 21.91 19.35 1.59
N VAL A 229 21.77 20.57 1.04
CA VAL A 229 22.91 21.47 0.79
C VAL A 229 23.56 21.95 2.10
N THR A 230 22.77 22.18 3.15
CA THR A 230 23.28 22.55 4.47
C THR A 230 23.84 21.36 5.28
N GLY A 231 23.65 20.13 4.80
CA GLY A 231 24.07 18.90 5.52
C GLY A 231 23.17 18.54 6.70
N GLU A 232 22.00 19.17 6.81
CA GLU A 232 21.07 18.96 7.93
C GLU A 232 19.93 17.98 7.62
N LEU A 233 19.85 17.43 6.39
CA LEU A 233 18.79 16.51 6.00
C LEU A 233 18.90 15.18 6.73
N ASP A 234 17.88 14.83 7.51
CA ASP A 234 17.74 13.53 8.16
C ASP A 234 16.93 12.59 7.26
N LEU A 235 17.55 11.50 6.81
CA LEU A 235 16.96 10.48 5.96
C LEU A 235 16.30 9.33 6.74
N THR A 236 16.21 9.44 8.07
CA THR A 236 15.59 8.41 8.91
C THR A 236 14.11 8.23 8.53
N ILE A 237 13.73 6.99 8.22
CA ILE A 237 12.37 6.65 7.82
C ILE A 237 11.54 6.27 9.04
N GLY A 238 10.31 6.75 9.09
CA GLY A 238 9.34 6.43 10.15
C GLY A 238 9.30 7.46 11.28
N GLY A 239 8.53 7.17 12.33
CA GLY A 239 8.28 8.07 13.47
C GLY A 239 7.03 8.94 13.31
N PRO A 240 6.70 9.79 14.31
CA PRO A 240 5.52 10.63 14.29
C PRO A 240 5.59 11.68 13.17
N ALA A 241 4.44 12.05 12.66
CA ALA A 241 4.32 13.16 11.71
C ALA A 241 4.76 14.47 12.38
N LEU A 242 5.59 15.24 11.69
CA LEU A 242 6.07 16.55 12.13
C LEU A 242 5.49 17.62 11.19
N GLN A 243 5.22 18.81 11.73
CA GLN A 243 4.79 19.93 10.90
C GLN A 243 5.98 20.51 10.13
N LEU A 244 5.75 20.94 8.88
CA LEU A 244 6.78 21.56 8.03
C LEU A 244 7.40 22.82 8.67
N SER A 245 6.62 23.54 9.47
CA SER A 245 7.04 24.76 10.18
C SER A 245 7.83 24.51 11.46
N ASP A 246 7.95 23.26 11.90
CA ASP A 246 8.70 22.93 13.10
C ASP A 246 10.20 23.14 12.85
N LYS A 247 10.82 23.99 13.68
CA LYS A 247 12.24 24.35 13.56
C LYS A 247 13.19 23.14 13.69
N ASN A 248 12.75 22.11 14.39
CA ASN A 248 13.52 20.88 14.59
C ASN A 248 13.20 19.79 13.55
N ASN A 249 12.25 20.05 12.65
CA ASN A 249 11.92 19.08 11.61
C ASN A 249 12.99 19.11 10.51
N ARG A 250 13.97 18.21 10.60
CA ARG A 250 15.03 17.98 9.61
C ARG A 250 14.80 16.73 8.79
N ARG A 251 13.72 16.00 9.05
CA ARG A 251 13.38 14.73 8.38
C ARG A 251 12.71 14.99 7.04
N ARG A 252 12.98 14.06 6.12
CA ARG A 252 12.39 14.02 4.79
C ARG A 252 10.90 13.67 4.84
#